data_54885506b6169ca5d00891854868462a
#
_entry.id   54885506b6169ca5d00891854868462a
#
_cell.length_a   1.000
_cell.length_b   1.000
_cell.length_c   1.000
_cell.angle_alpha   90.00
_cell.angle_beta   90.00
_cell.angle_gamma   90.00
#
_symmetry.space_group_name_H-M   'P 1'
#
loop_
_entity.id
_entity.type
_entity.pdbx_description
1 polymer ?
#
loop_
_entity_poly.entity_id
_entity_poly.type
_entity_poly.pdbx_seq_one_letter_code
_entity_poly.pdbx_strand_id
1 'polypeptide(L)'
;MPEVILNLLPVTEKEKGEFAAIAPRAEHIYTRGSAVTAEELARATVIFGWPQPERLAEAKSLRWFQTMWAGTDDYAGHSPAGVKFTSSSGSNRVSVAEHILASLLAVCRRLPVYRDSQRLHEWKDRGRMKCVRGSTVLVVGAGHIGSTFAAMCQGLGAHTLGLKRTVHGPVEGFDQVFPMERLDDLLPQADIVVLVVRTGCAGCRRGATSSAPAGAACWIRRPWPMSWGRAGCGAPPWT
;
A
#
# COMPACT_ATOMS: atom_id res chain seq x y z
N MET A 1 -14.25 -27.46 22.49
CA MET A 1 -15.22 -26.36 22.53
C MET A 1 -15.62 -26.05 21.09
N PRO A 2 -16.90 -25.69 20.82
CA PRO A 2 -17.28 -25.22 19.49
C PRO A 2 -16.46 -24.01 19.10
N GLU A 3 -16.19 -23.87 17.82
CA GLU A 3 -15.48 -22.71 17.28
C GLU A 3 -16.40 -21.50 17.24
N VAL A 4 -15.95 -20.35 17.73
CA VAL A 4 -16.70 -19.08 17.71
C VAL A 4 -15.97 -18.10 16.84
N ILE A 5 -16.57 -17.73 15.72
CA ILE A 5 -16.01 -16.80 14.73
C ILE A 5 -16.68 -15.44 14.90
N LEU A 6 -15.92 -14.48 15.38
CA LEU A 6 -16.34 -13.10 15.52
C LEU A 6 -15.89 -12.29 14.29
N ASN A 7 -16.87 -11.89 13.48
CA ASN A 7 -16.62 -11.10 12.28
C ASN A 7 -17.03 -9.65 12.50
N LEU A 8 -16.04 -8.74 12.45
CA LEU A 8 -16.20 -7.31 12.64
C LEU A 8 -16.27 -6.53 11.30
N LEU A 9 -16.28 -7.27 10.17
CA LEU A 9 -16.34 -6.69 8.84
C LEU A 9 -17.79 -6.38 8.44
N PRO A 10 -18.00 -5.34 7.64
CA PRO A 10 -19.29 -5.12 7.00
C PRO A 10 -19.49 -6.18 5.90
N VAL A 11 -20.20 -7.24 6.20
CA VAL A 11 -20.47 -8.34 5.28
C VAL A 11 -21.93 -8.35 4.83
N THR A 12 -22.16 -8.74 3.59
CA THR A 12 -23.48 -8.95 3.01
C THR A 12 -24.08 -10.30 3.44
N GLU A 13 -25.37 -10.50 3.30
CA GLU A 13 -26.01 -11.80 3.59
C GLU A 13 -25.45 -12.95 2.75
N LYS A 14 -25.05 -12.66 1.50
CA LYS A 14 -24.38 -13.64 0.65
C LYS A 14 -23.04 -14.09 1.25
N GLU A 15 -22.21 -13.13 1.68
CA GLU A 15 -20.92 -13.43 2.31
C GLU A 15 -21.09 -14.17 3.64
N LYS A 16 -22.11 -13.85 4.44
CA LYS A 16 -22.44 -14.63 5.65
C LYS A 16 -22.74 -16.09 5.31
N GLY A 17 -23.47 -16.32 4.22
CA GLY A 17 -23.73 -17.67 3.72
C GLY A 17 -22.44 -18.39 3.30
N GLU A 18 -21.51 -17.70 2.67
CA GLU A 18 -20.21 -18.25 2.29
C GLU A 18 -19.36 -18.62 3.53
N PHE A 19 -19.33 -17.74 4.56
CA PHE A 19 -18.66 -18.04 5.82
C PHE A 19 -19.29 -19.28 6.52
N ALA A 20 -20.62 -19.35 6.57
CA ALA A 20 -21.32 -20.49 7.17
C ALA A 20 -21.05 -21.79 6.40
N ALA A 21 -20.92 -21.75 5.08
CA ALA A 21 -20.60 -22.92 4.26
C ALA A 21 -19.16 -23.42 4.51
N ILE A 22 -18.21 -22.50 4.75
CA ILE A 22 -16.80 -22.85 5.05
C ILE A 22 -16.66 -23.44 6.45
N ALA A 23 -17.40 -22.91 7.43
CA ALA A 23 -17.32 -23.33 8.84
C ALA A 23 -18.70 -23.65 9.43
N PRO A 24 -19.39 -24.72 8.94
CA PRO A 24 -20.78 -24.99 9.27
C PRO A 24 -21.02 -25.44 10.73
N ARG A 25 -19.95 -25.77 11.45
CA ARG A 25 -20.02 -26.18 12.87
C ARG A 25 -19.63 -25.05 13.83
N ALA A 26 -19.23 -23.89 13.31
CA ALA A 26 -18.86 -22.75 14.11
C ALA A 26 -20.08 -21.88 14.44
N GLU A 27 -20.07 -21.27 15.60
CA GLU A 27 -20.98 -20.16 15.90
C GLU A 27 -20.43 -18.91 15.18
N HIS A 28 -21.26 -18.24 14.38
CA HIS A 28 -20.88 -17.03 13.64
C HIS A 28 -21.54 -15.81 14.29
N ILE A 29 -20.72 -14.89 14.81
CA ILE A 29 -21.15 -13.63 15.39
C ILE A 29 -20.74 -12.51 14.43
N TYR A 30 -21.70 -11.68 14.01
CA TYR A 30 -21.47 -10.53 13.13
C TYR A 30 -21.82 -9.26 13.88
N THR A 31 -20.84 -8.42 14.14
CA THR A 31 -21.03 -7.13 14.81
C THR A 31 -20.05 -6.09 14.28
N ARG A 32 -20.28 -4.81 14.56
CA ARG A 32 -19.32 -3.77 14.23
C ARG A 32 -18.29 -3.65 15.34
N GLY A 33 -17.03 -3.34 14.99
CA GLY A 33 -15.94 -3.27 15.95
C GLY A 33 -16.18 -2.38 17.16
N SER A 34 -16.97 -1.30 17.00
CA SER A 34 -17.36 -0.40 18.10
C SER A 34 -18.47 -0.93 19.01
N ALA A 35 -19.23 -1.92 18.55
CA ALA A 35 -20.37 -2.50 19.27
C ALA A 35 -20.08 -3.86 19.89
N VAL A 36 -18.86 -4.41 19.70
CA VAL A 36 -18.46 -5.69 20.23
C VAL A 36 -18.43 -5.68 21.77
N THR A 37 -19.09 -6.66 22.38
CA THR A 37 -19.15 -6.81 23.84
C THR A 37 -17.92 -7.57 24.38
N ALA A 38 -17.65 -7.43 25.68
CA ALA A 38 -16.59 -8.17 26.34
C ALA A 38 -16.87 -9.69 26.35
N GLU A 39 -18.13 -10.09 26.43
CA GLU A 39 -18.55 -11.49 26.38
C GLU A 39 -18.27 -12.11 25.01
N GLU A 40 -18.62 -11.41 23.90
CA GLU A 40 -18.33 -11.86 22.53
C GLU A 40 -16.84 -12.00 22.30
N LEU A 41 -16.02 -11.03 22.78
CA LEU A 41 -14.57 -11.13 22.70
C LEU A 41 -14.01 -12.31 23.49
N ALA A 42 -14.47 -12.51 24.73
CA ALA A 42 -13.97 -13.59 25.59
C ALA A 42 -14.24 -14.99 25.01
N ARG A 43 -15.38 -15.15 24.30
CA ARG A 43 -15.79 -16.41 23.66
C ARG A 43 -15.12 -16.65 22.31
N ALA A 44 -14.70 -15.58 21.60
CA ALA A 44 -14.19 -15.69 20.25
C ALA A 44 -12.92 -16.54 20.20
N THR A 45 -12.91 -17.54 19.33
CA THR A 45 -11.74 -18.36 18.99
C THR A 45 -11.03 -17.84 17.74
N VAL A 46 -11.79 -17.18 16.84
CA VAL A 46 -11.31 -16.54 15.62
C VAL A 46 -11.91 -15.13 15.54
N ILE A 47 -11.09 -14.14 15.21
CA ILE A 47 -11.55 -12.76 14.97
C ILE A 47 -11.13 -12.33 13.57
N PHE A 48 -12.09 -11.83 12.78
CA PHE A 48 -11.86 -11.14 11.51
C PHE A 48 -12.17 -9.65 11.63
N GLY A 49 -11.25 -8.77 11.26
CA GLY A 49 -11.48 -7.34 11.20
C GLY A 49 -10.49 -6.51 12.01
N TRP A 50 -10.97 -5.47 12.70
CA TRP A 50 -10.14 -4.52 13.43
C TRP A 50 -10.75 -4.18 14.81
N PRO A 51 -10.64 -5.08 15.77
CA PRO A 51 -10.98 -4.73 17.16
C PRO A 51 -10.03 -3.65 17.66
N GLN A 52 -10.42 -2.93 18.70
CA GLN A 52 -9.49 -2.02 19.39
C GLN A 52 -8.32 -2.84 19.94
N PRO A 53 -7.05 -2.44 19.66
CA PRO A 53 -5.88 -3.24 20.02
C PRO A 53 -5.84 -3.62 21.52
N GLU A 54 -6.17 -2.67 22.39
CA GLU A 54 -6.16 -2.81 23.84
C GLU A 54 -7.15 -3.89 24.31
N ARG A 55 -8.25 -4.05 23.57
CA ARG A 55 -9.30 -5.03 23.90
C ARG A 55 -8.98 -6.47 23.47
N LEU A 56 -7.92 -6.69 22.68
CA LEU A 56 -7.49 -8.05 22.33
C LEU A 56 -7.15 -8.90 23.57
N ALA A 57 -6.72 -8.27 24.63
CA ALA A 57 -6.45 -8.95 25.92
C ALA A 57 -7.74 -9.57 26.57
N GLU A 58 -8.95 -9.09 26.19
CA GLU A 58 -10.23 -9.63 26.62
C GLU A 58 -10.55 -10.97 25.95
N ALA A 59 -9.97 -11.24 24.78
CA ALA A 59 -10.25 -12.42 23.95
C ALA A 59 -9.49 -13.67 24.46
N LYS A 60 -9.92 -14.17 25.61
CA LYS A 60 -9.25 -15.27 26.37
C LYS A 60 -9.19 -16.60 25.61
N SER A 61 -10.13 -16.86 24.69
CA SER A 61 -10.24 -18.10 23.92
C SER A 61 -9.62 -17.96 22.52
N LEU A 62 -9.04 -16.80 22.18
CA LEU A 62 -8.55 -16.48 20.83
C LEU A 62 -7.38 -17.39 20.43
N ARG A 63 -7.51 -17.97 19.24
CA ARG A 63 -6.47 -18.80 18.59
C ARG A 63 -5.97 -18.18 17.29
N TRP A 64 -6.84 -17.45 16.57
CA TRP A 64 -6.50 -16.83 15.32
C TRP A 64 -7.14 -15.44 15.20
N PHE A 65 -6.31 -14.45 14.86
CA PHE A 65 -6.74 -13.09 14.54
C PHE A 65 -6.27 -12.72 13.14
N GLN A 66 -7.22 -12.37 12.28
CA GLN A 66 -6.99 -11.84 10.94
C GLN A 66 -7.39 -10.37 10.90
N THR A 67 -6.41 -9.47 10.76
CA THR A 67 -6.71 -8.05 10.48
C THR A 67 -6.97 -7.84 8.99
N MET A 68 -7.89 -6.91 8.65
CA MET A 68 -8.11 -6.54 7.26
C MET A 68 -7.08 -5.52 6.72
N TRP A 69 -6.23 -4.97 7.58
CA TRP A 69 -5.16 -4.07 7.18
C TRP A 69 -3.91 -4.86 6.79
N ALA A 70 -3.13 -4.31 5.84
CA ALA A 70 -1.82 -4.85 5.52
C ALA A 70 -0.78 -4.53 6.62
N GLY A 71 -0.94 -3.38 7.29
CA GLY A 71 -0.13 -2.97 8.45
C GLY A 71 -0.55 -3.70 9.72
N THR A 72 0.42 -4.05 10.56
CA THR A 72 0.20 -4.78 11.81
C THR A 72 0.70 -4.02 13.04
N ASP A 73 1.20 -2.78 12.85
CA ASP A 73 1.89 -2.02 13.90
C ASP A 73 0.99 -1.67 15.07
N ASP A 74 -0.29 -1.36 14.79
CA ASP A 74 -1.28 -1.01 15.82
C ASP A 74 -1.51 -2.18 16.80
N TYR A 75 -1.26 -3.41 16.34
CA TYR A 75 -1.40 -4.62 17.14
C TYR A 75 -0.08 -5.13 17.72
N ALA A 76 1.04 -4.43 17.46
CA ALA A 76 2.33 -4.78 18.02
C ALA A 76 2.31 -4.66 19.55
N GLY A 77 2.57 -5.75 20.25
CA GLY A 77 2.51 -5.81 21.71
C GLY A 77 1.11 -6.04 22.31
N HIS A 78 0.04 -6.04 21.51
CA HIS A 78 -1.33 -6.30 21.97
C HIS A 78 -1.83 -7.71 21.65
N SER A 79 -1.15 -8.44 20.77
CA SER A 79 -1.55 -9.81 20.42
C SER A 79 -1.22 -10.75 21.58
N PRO A 80 -2.21 -11.53 22.11
CA PRO A 80 -1.95 -12.50 23.17
C PRO A 80 -0.93 -13.56 22.73
N ALA A 81 -0.15 -14.07 23.66
CA ALA A 81 0.82 -15.12 23.38
C ALA A 81 0.13 -16.39 22.85
N GLY A 82 0.70 -17.00 21.82
CA GLY A 82 0.16 -18.22 21.19
C GLY A 82 -0.96 -18.00 20.18
N VAL A 83 -1.43 -16.76 19.98
CA VAL A 83 -2.43 -16.45 18.97
C VAL A 83 -1.76 -16.34 17.60
N LYS A 84 -2.32 -17.05 16.60
CA LYS A 84 -1.89 -16.89 15.21
C LYS A 84 -2.41 -15.56 14.68
N PHE A 85 -1.49 -14.65 14.35
CA PHE A 85 -1.83 -13.34 13.78
C PHE A 85 -1.52 -13.30 12.29
N THR A 86 -2.51 -12.91 11.50
CA THR A 86 -2.39 -12.75 10.04
C THR A 86 -2.92 -11.40 9.59
N SER A 87 -2.43 -10.92 8.46
CA SER A 87 -2.82 -9.62 7.89
C SER A 87 -3.26 -9.77 6.43
N SER A 88 -3.96 -8.77 5.91
CA SER A 88 -4.38 -8.71 4.51
C SER A 88 -3.29 -8.13 3.59
N SER A 89 -2.02 -8.46 3.89
CA SER A 89 -0.89 -8.01 3.07
C SER A 89 -1.03 -8.52 1.62
N GLY A 90 -0.94 -7.62 0.66
CA GLY A 90 -1.04 -7.92 -0.78
C GLY A 90 -2.47 -7.91 -1.34
N SER A 91 -3.51 -7.84 -0.52
CA SER A 91 -4.91 -7.87 -1.00
C SER A 91 -5.25 -6.69 -1.93
N ASN A 92 -4.75 -5.51 -1.64
CA ASN A 92 -4.98 -4.28 -2.40
C ASN A 92 -3.84 -3.91 -3.37
N ARG A 93 -2.92 -4.86 -3.66
CA ARG A 93 -1.73 -4.58 -4.48
C ARG A 93 -2.05 -4.02 -5.86
N VAL A 94 -3.11 -4.51 -6.50
CA VAL A 94 -3.50 -4.09 -7.85
C VAL A 94 -4.08 -2.68 -7.82
N SER A 95 -5.09 -2.43 -6.98
CA SER A 95 -5.75 -1.12 -6.91
C SER A 95 -4.80 0.01 -6.52
N VAL A 96 -3.87 -0.26 -5.60
CA VAL A 96 -2.84 0.72 -5.22
C VAL A 96 -1.83 0.93 -6.33
N ALA A 97 -1.38 -0.14 -7.01
CA ALA A 97 -0.45 -0.02 -8.14
C ALA A 97 -1.07 0.75 -9.31
N GLU A 98 -2.35 0.51 -9.63
CA GLU A 98 -3.10 1.27 -10.63
C GLU A 98 -3.21 2.75 -10.26
N HIS A 99 -3.49 3.07 -8.99
CA HIS A 99 -3.52 4.46 -8.52
C HIS A 99 -2.17 5.16 -8.69
N ILE A 100 -1.06 4.47 -8.37
CA ILE A 100 0.30 4.99 -8.57
C ILE A 100 0.55 5.24 -10.07
N LEU A 101 0.18 4.28 -10.92
CA LEU A 101 0.35 4.39 -12.38
C LEU A 101 -0.48 5.54 -12.95
N ALA A 102 -1.73 5.67 -12.55
CA ALA A 102 -2.59 6.77 -12.96
C ALA A 102 -2.00 8.14 -12.56
N SER A 103 -1.50 8.25 -11.33
CA SER A 103 -0.83 9.44 -10.82
C SER A 103 0.45 9.75 -11.61
N LEU A 104 1.27 8.73 -11.90
CA LEU A 104 2.49 8.86 -12.71
C LEU A 104 2.15 9.39 -14.11
N LEU A 105 1.19 8.77 -14.79
CA LEU A 105 0.78 9.17 -16.13
C LEU A 105 0.19 10.60 -16.13
N ALA A 106 -0.62 10.95 -15.13
CA ALA A 106 -1.16 12.30 -14.99
C ALA A 106 -0.05 13.36 -14.89
N VAL A 107 1.00 13.07 -14.13
CA VAL A 107 2.15 13.99 -14.00
C VAL A 107 3.00 14.01 -15.27
N CYS A 108 3.33 12.85 -15.85
CA CYS A 108 4.09 12.76 -17.10
C CYS A 108 3.40 13.52 -18.23
N ARG A 109 2.07 13.46 -18.30
CA ARG A 109 1.25 14.11 -19.33
C ARG A 109 0.76 15.50 -18.93
N ARG A 110 1.13 16.01 -17.72
CA ARG A 110 0.71 17.32 -17.20
C ARG A 110 -0.81 17.52 -17.17
N LEU A 111 -1.58 16.46 -16.94
CA LEU A 111 -3.04 16.51 -16.98
C LEU A 111 -3.64 17.56 -16.04
N PRO A 112 -3.16 17.75 -14.78
CA PRO A 112 -3.67 18.80 -13.89
C PRO A 112 -3.52 20.21 -14.49
N VAL A 113 -2.36 20.48 -15.10
CA VAL A 113 -2.07 21.80 -15.71
C VAL A 113 -2.96 22.05 -16.94
N TYR A 114 -3.14 21.03 -17.77
CA TYR A 114 -4.03 21.15 -18.94
C TYR A 114 -5.50 21.28 -18.51
N ARG A 115 -5.94 20.56 -17.47
CA ARG A 115 -7.26 20.74 -16.89
C ARG A 115 -7.51 22.19 -16.45
N ASP A 116 -6.53 22.79 -15.76
CA ASP A 116 -6.66 24.17 -15.27
C ASP A 116 -6.68 25.18 -16.44
N SER A 117 -5.86 24.95 -17.46
CA SER A 117 -5.92 25.75 -18.71
C SER A 117 -7.27 25.62 -19.41
N GLN A 118 -7.82 24.40 -19.49
CA GLN A 118 -9.14 24.14 -20.10
C GLN A 118 -10.27 24.87 -19.37
N ARG A 119 -10.21 24.94 -18.04
CA ARG A 119 -11.19 25.70 -17.23
C ARG A 119 -11.15 27.20 -17.50
N LEU A 120 -10.00 27.71 -17.92
CA LEU A 120 -9.78 29.12 -18.28
C LEU A 120 -9.97 29.37 -19.79
N HIS A 121 -10.39 28.35 -20.57
CA HIS A 121 -10.47 28.38 -22.03
C HIS A 121 -9.16 28.80 -22.69
N GLU A 122 -8.02 28.45 -22.06
CA GLU A 122 -6.70 28.75 -22.58
C GLU A 122 -6.12 27.58 -23.38
N TRP A 123 -5.73 27.84 -24.63
CA TRP A 123 -4.96 26.90 -25.45
C TRP A 123 -3.50 27.32 -25.43
N LYS A 124 -2.70 26.73 -24.49
CA LYS A 124 -1.28 27.05 -24.32
C LYS A 124 -0.43 25.78 -24.32
N ASP A 125 0.67 25.81 -25.07
CA ASP A 125 1.70 24.78 -24.92
C ASP A 125 2.36 24.91 -23.55
N ARG A 126 2.33 23.82 -22.79
CA ARG A 126 2.94 23.73 -21.45
C ARG A 126 4.32 23.05 -21.48
N GLY A 127 4.91 22.96 -22.67
CA GLY A 127 6.26 22.43 -22.88
C GLY A 127 6.32 20.90 -22.93
N ARG A 128 7.54 20.37 -23.01
CA ARG A 128 7.78 18.94 -23.23
C ARG A 128 7.15 18.07 -22.14
N MET A 129 6.52 17.00 -22.56
CA MET A 129 5.98 15.95 -21.71
C MET A 129 6.96 14.77 -21.68
N LYS A 130 6.95 14.01 -20.58
CA LYS A 130 7.74 12.79 -20.44
C LYS A 130 6.90 11.57 -20.80
N CYS A 131 7.52 10.57 -21.43
CA CYS A 131 6.93 9.27 -21.64
C CYS A 131 7.47 8.28 -20.60
N VAL A 132 6.67 7.32 -20.20
CA VAL A 132 7.12 6.19 -19.36
C VAL A 132 7.94 5.22 -20.21
N ARG A 133 7.57 5.02 -21.47
CA ARG A 133 8.33 4.19 -22.42
C ARG A 133 9.77 4.69 -22.54
N GLY A 134 10.72 3.77 -22.37
CA GLY A 134 12.15 4.05 -22.44
C GLY A 134 12.72 4.78 -21.21
N SER A 135 11.91 5.05 -20.18
CA SER A 135 12.39 5.61 -18.91
C SER A 135 12.89 4.52 -17.96
N THR A 136 13.86 4.85 -17.13
CA THR A 136 14.27 4.03 -16.00
C THR A 136 13.41 4.36 -14.78
N VAL A 137 12.64 3.39 -14.29
CA VAL A 137 11.76 3.50 -13.13
C VAL A 137 12.39 2.80 -11.94
N LEU A 138 12.76 3.55 -10.92
CA LEU A 138 13.28 3.04 -9.66
C LEU A 138 12.15 2.94 -8.63
N VAL A 139 11.86 1.73 -8.17
CA VAL A 139 10.85 1.47 -7.14
C VAL A 139 11.52 1.14 -5.82
N VAL A 140 11.41 2.04 -4.86
CA VAL A 140 11.88 1.83 -3.49
C VAL A 140 10.82 1.06 -2.72
N GLY A 141 11.04 -0.23 -2.56
CA GLY A 141 10.11 -1.18 -1.97
C GLY A 141 9.58 -2.21 -2.98
N ALA A 142 10.43 -3.18 -3.35
CA ALA A 142 10.06 -4.31 -4.22
C ALA A 142 9.26 -5.39 -3.47
N GLY A 143 8.13 -4.98 -2.87
CA GLY A 143 7.10 -5.84 -2.26
C GLY A 143 5.91 -6.04 -3.20
N HIS A 144 4.76 -6.51 -2.70
CA HIS A 144 3.56 -6.82 -3.49
C HIS A 144 3.10 -5.65 -4.38
N ILE A 145 2.96 -4.45 -3.82
CA ILE A 145 2.54 -3.27 -4.57
C ILE A 145 3.62 -2.85 -5.57
N GLY A 146 4.88 -2.81 -5.13
CA GLY A 146 6.00 -2.40 -5.97
C GLY A 146 6.20 -3.31 -7.17
N SER A 147 6.11 -4.64 -6.99
CA SER A 147 6.21 -5.62 -8.08
C SER A 147 5.07 -5.46 -9.09
N THR A 148 3.83 -5.32 -8.60
CA THR A 148 2.67 -5.11 -9.46
C THR A 148 2.81 -3.83 -10.29
N PHE A 149 3.22 -2.72 -9.65
CA PHE A 149 3.45 -1.45 -10.33
C PHE A 149 4.60 -1.53 -11.36
N ALA A 150 5.69 -2.18 -10.99
CA ALA A 150 6.85 -2.36 -11.88
C ALA A 150 6.46 -3.18 -13.12
N ALA A 151 5.70 -4.27 -12.97
CA ALA A 151 5.17 -5.05 -14.09
C ALA A 151 4.30 -4.21 -15.03
N MET A 152 3.44 -3.32 -14.49
CA MET A 152 2.67 -2.39 -15.31
C MET A 152 3.57 -1.41 -16.08
N CYS A 153 4.64 -0.92 -15.48
CA CYS A 153 5.62 -0.04 -16.13
C CYS A 153 6.40 -0.77 -17.22
N GLN A 154 6.78 -2.04 -17.02
CA GLN A 154 7.38 -2.87 -18.07
C GLN A 154 6.44 -3.05 -19.26
N GLY A 155 5.13 -3.28 -19.00
CA GLY A 155 4.11 -3.32 -20.03
C GLY A 155 4.02 -2.04 -20.87
N LEU A 156 4.39 -0.88 -20.29
CA LEU A 156 4.52 0.41 -21.00
C LEU A 156 5.89 0.59 -21.67
N GLY A 157 6.81 -0.37 -21.56
CA GLY A 157 8.14 -0.33 -22.14
C GLY A 157 9.16 0.49 -21.33
N ALA A 158 8.99 0.57 -20.02
CA ALA A 158 9.99 1.12 -19.10
C ALA A 158 11.03 0.05 -18.70
N HIS A 159 12.23 0.51 -18.30
CA HIS A 159 13.20 -0.30 -17.59
C HIS A 159 12.98 -0.14 -16.08
N THR A 160 12.88 -1.26 -15.34
CA THR A 160 12.46 -1.26 -13.94
C THR A 160 13.54 -1.76 -13.00
N LEU A 161 13.88 -0.92 -12.03
CA LEU A 161 14.83 -1.22 -10.96
C LEU A 161 14.10 -1.24 -9.62
N GLY A 162 14.33 -2.28 -8.82
CA GLY A 162 13.72 -2.44 -7.50
C GLY A 162 14.73 -2.31 -6.36
N LEU A 163 14.31 -1.76 -5.24
CA LEU A 163 15.05 -1.77 -3.99
C LEU A 163 14.30 -2.54 -2.92
N LYS A 164 14.99 -3.44 -2.20
CA LYS A 164 14.43 -4.28 -1.14
C LYS A 164 15.45 -4.45 -0.01
N ARG A 165 14.98 -4.59 1.24
CA ARG A 165 15.87 -4.82 2.39
C ARG A 165 16.71 -6.09 2.25
N THR A 166 16.07 -7.17 1.86
CA THR A 166 16.70 -8.49 1.70
C THR A 166 16.38 -9.00 0.31
N VAL A 167 17.41 -9.24 -0.48
CA VAL A 167 17.31 -9.75 -1.85
C VAL A 167 17.69 -11.22 -1.83
N HIS A 168 16.74 -12.10 -2.19
CA HIS A 168 16.96 -13.55 -2.27
C HIS A 168 16.99 -14.07 -3.72
N GLY A 169 16.89 -13.19 -4.71
CA GLY A 169 16.84 -13.55 -6.14
C GLY A 169 15.97 -12.59 -6.94
N PRO A 170 15.68 -12.96 -8.21
CA PRO A 170 14.80 -12.18 -9.07
C PRO A 170 13.43 -11.95 -8.44
N VAL A 171 12.84 -10.79 -8.71
CA VAL A 171 11.48 -10.44 -8.28
C VAL A 171 10.66 -10.11 -9.52
N GLU A 172 9.53 -10.74 -9.65
CA GLU A 172 8.62 -10.53 -10.79
C GLU A 172 8.28 -9.04 -10.96
N GLY A 173 8.24 -8.59 -12.20
CA GLY A 173 7.96 -7.19 -12.54
C GLY A 173 9.17 -6.26 -12.50
N PHE A 174 10.37 -6.76 -12.18
CA PHE A 174 11.61 -5.99 -12.20
C PHE A 174 12.63 -6.60 -13.18
N ASP A 175 13.35 -5.75 -13.89
CA ASP A 175 14.52 -6.17 -14.65
C ASP A 175 15.68 -6.50 -13.70
N GLN A 176 15.83 -5.70 -12.64
CA GLN A 176 16.85 -5.94 -11.60
C GLN A 176 16.34 -5.47 -10.24
N VAL A 177 16.77 -6.17 -9.18
CA VAL A 177 16.49 -5.80 -7.79
C VAL A 177 17.79 -5.73 -6.99
N PHE A 178 17.91 -4.69 -6.20
CA PHE A 178 19.10 -4.37 -5.42
C PHE A 178 18.78 -4.22 -3.93
N PRO A 179 19.76 -4.36 -3.06
CA PRO A 179 19.61 -4.02 -1.64
C PRO A 179 19.47 -2.51 -1.44
N MET A 180 18.88 -2.11 -0.31
CA MET A 180 18.55 -0.69 -0.02
C MET A 180 19.78 0.23 0.02
N GLU A 181 20.94 -0.31 0.33
CA GLU A 181 22.22 0.40 0.40
C GLU A 181 22.65 0.96 -0.96
N ARG A 182 22.13 0.40 -2.06
CA ARG A 182 22.41 0.85 -3.43
C ARG A 182 21.53 2.03 -3.87
N LEU A 183 20.71 2.59 -2.98
CA LEU A 183 19.79 3.70 -3.31
C LEU A 183 20.53 4.89 -3.94
N ASP A 184 21.59 5.36 -3.31
CA ASP A 184 22.33 6.54 -3.75
C ASP A 184 23.03 6.34 -5.10
N ASP A 185 23.43 5.10 -5.42
CA ASP A 185 24.03 4.73 -6.72
C ASP A 185 22.98 4.67 -7.85
N LEU A 186 21.73 4.32 -7.53
CA LEU A 186 20.67 4.13 -8.51
C LEU A 186 19.86 5.41 -8.76
N LEU A 187 19.78 6.29 -7.77
CA LEU A 187 19.05 7.56 -7.92
C LEU A 187 19.48 8.39 -9.14
N PRO A 188 20.78 8.54 -9.44
CA PRO A 188 21.23 9.30 -10.63
C PRO A 188 20.81 8.64 -11.95
N GLN A 189 20.56 7.34 -11.97
CA GLN A 189 20.20 6.57 -13.17
C GLN A 189 18.68 6.58 -13.41
N ALA A 190 17.89 6.92 -12.38
CA ALA A 190 16.45 6.87 -12.45
C ALA A 190 15.85 8.14 -13.07
N ASP A 191 14.94 7.95 -13.99
CA ASP A 191 14.09 9.01 -14.53
C ASP A 191 12.86 9.25 -13.67
N ILE A 192 12.36 8.18 -13.06
CA ILE A 192 11.16 8.14 -12.25
C ILE A 192 11.49 7.35 -10.97
N VAL A 193 11.16 7.90 -9.82
CA VAL A 193 11.32 7.23 -8.53
C VAL A 193 9.98 7.11 -7.85
N VAL A 194 9.65 5.91 -7.41
CA VAL A 194 8.41 5.60 -6.70
C VAL A 194 8.73 4.99 -5.35
N LEU A 195 8.17 5.56 -4.29
CA LEU A 195 8.31 5.08 -2.93
C LEU A 195 7.10 4.24 -2.53
N VAL A 196 7.33 2.96 -2.27
CA VAL A 196 6.31 2.00 -1.82
C VAL A 196 6.78 1.32 -0.54
N VAL A 197 7.26 2.13 0.40
CA VAL A 197 7.75 1.69 1.70
C VAL A 197 6.98 2.39 2.81
N ARG A 198 6.90 1.75 3.96
CA ARG A 198 6.34 2.38 5.16
C ARG A 198 7.24 3.55 5.59
N THR A 199 6.65 4.62 6.07
CA THR A 199 7.30 5.89 6.45
C THR A 199 8.29 5.80 7.62
N GLY A 200 8.69 4.61 8.04
CA GLY A 200 9.71 4.35 9.06
C GLY A 200 11.14 4.13 8.52
N CYS A 201 11.37 4.22 7.23
CA CYS A 201 12.71 4.01 6.66
C CYS A 201 13.62 5.21 6.98
N ALA A 202 14.70 4.98 7.73
CA ALA A 202 15.62 6.02 8.21
C ALA A 202 16.28 6.85 7.09
N GLY A 203 16.39 6.26 5.87
CA GLY A 203 16.91 6.95 4.68
C GLY A 203 15.96 7.98 4.06
N CYS A 204 14.65 7.88 4.31
CA CYS A 204 13.64 8.78 3.73
C CYS A 204 13.32 10.00 4.60
N ARG A 205 13.97 10.17 5.77
CA ARG A 205 13.63 11.23 6.75
C ARG A 205 14.05 12.65 6.36
N ARG A 206 14.83 12.86 5.33
CA ARG A 206 15.16 14.22 4.89
C ARG A 206 14.13 14.72 3.89
N GLY A 207 13.07 15.32 4.40
CA GLY A 207 12.09 16.10 3.64
C GLY A 207 10.71 15.50 3.43
N ALA A 208 10.36 14.39 4.07
CA ALA A 208 9.03 13.83 4.03
C ALA A 208 8.28 14.09 5.36
N THR A 209 7.73 15.29 5.52
CA THR A 209 6.62 15.49 6.43
C THR A 209 5.36 14.96 5.75
N SER A 210 4.96 13.73 6.01
CA SER A 210 3.68 13.22 5.54
C SER A 210 2.86 12.71 6.71
N SER A 211 1.78 13.38 6.97
CA SER A 211 0.61 12.92 7.71
C SER A 211 -0.29 12.01 6.84
N ALA A 212 0.26 11.33 5.84
CA ALA A 212 -0.51 10.43 4.98
C ALA A 212 -0.35 8.98 5.45
N PRO A 213 -1.44 8.24 5.67
CA PRO A 213 -1.39 6.81 5.96
C PRO A 213 -0.81 6.11 4.73
N ALA A 214 0.23 5.27 4.95
CA ALA A 214 0.83 4.33 4.00
C ALA A 214 0.70 4.74 2.51
N GLY A 215 1.21 5.90 2.14
CA GLY A 215 1.06 6.44 0.80
C GLY A 215 2.29 6.16 -0.06
N ALA A 216 2.07 5.65 -1.26
CA ALA A 216 3.08 5.65 -2.30
C ALA A 216 3.30 7.08 -2.80
N ALA A 217 4.55 7.55 -2.82
CA ALA A 217 4.92 8.83 -3.40
C ALA A 217 5.69 8.59 -4.71
N CYS A 218 5.31 9.29 -5.76
CA CYS A 218 6.01 9.24 -7.04
C CYS A 218 6.83 10.53 -7.24
N TRP A 219 8.07 10.36 -7.63
CA TRP A 219 8.98 11.45 -7.91
C TRP A 219 9.49 11.34 -9.36
N ILE A 220 9.47 12.46 -10.08
CA ILE A 220 9.96 12.51 -11.46
C ILE A 220 11.15 13.46 -11.50
N ARG A 221 12.27 13.00 -12.05
CA ARG A 221 13.43 13.83 -12.32
C ARG A 221 13.09 14.85 -13.40
N ARG A 222 13.24 16.13 -13.09
CA ARG A 222 13.10 17.21 -14.09
C ARG A 222 14.35 17.31 -14.95
N PRO A 223 14.23 17.60 -16.24
CA PRO A 223 15.39 17.70 -17.13
C PRO A 223 16.17 19.01 -17.01
N TRP A 224 16.23 19.74 -15.87
CA TRP A 224 17.08 20.92 -15.67
C TRP A 224 16.72 21.78 -14.47
N PRO A 225 17.70 22.33 -13.71
CA PRO A 225 18.74 21.59 -13.01
C PRO A 225 18.14 20.76 -11.88
N MET A 226 18.80 19.71 -11.45
CA MET A 226 18.35 18.68 -10.53
C MET A 226 17.37 19.14 -9.43
N SER A 227 16.08 19.09 -9.69
CA SER A 227 15.05 19.21 -8.67
C SER A 227 14.05 18.07 -8.83
N TRP A 228 13.85 17.31 -7.75
CA TRP A 228 12.85 16.25 -7.70
C TRP A 228 11.48 16.87 -7.40
N GLY A 229 10.51 16.64 -8.25
CA GLY A 229 9.11 17.07 -8.02
C GLY A 229 8.29 15.97 -7.40
N ARG A 230 7.51 16.30 -6.39
CA ARG A 230 6.57 15.39 -5.74
C ARG A 230 5.31 15.21 -6.59
N ALA A 231 4.91 13.96 -6.85
CA ALA A 231 3.56 13.63 -7.27
C ALA A 231 2.96 12.72 -6.19
N GLY A 232 2.21 13.27 -5.29
CA GLY A 232 1.60 12.53 -4.19
C GLY A 232 0.31 13.20 -3.72
N CYS A 233 -0.52 12.48 -2.99
CA CYS A 233 -1.75 12.96 -2.37
C CYS A 233 -1.45 14.00 -1.27
N GLY A 234 -1.18 15.22 -1.67
CA GLY A 234 -0.95 16.36 -0.81
C GLY A 234 -0.72 17.57 -1.69
N ALA A 235 -1.23 18.73 -1.31
CA ALA A 235 -1.30 19.94 -2.12
C ALA A 235 -0.09 20.17 -3.03
N PRO A 236 -0.30 20.53 -4.29
CA PRO A 236 0.75 20.67 -5.27
C PRO A 236 1.67 21.84 -4.90
N PRO A 237 2.98 21.72 -5.06
CA PRO A 237 3.84 22.87 -5.14
C PRO A 237 3.76 23.45 -6.57
N TRP A 238 2.60 24.02 -6.89
CA TRP A 238 2.39 24.73 -8.13
C TRP A 238 2.15 26.21 -7.81
N THR A 239 3.11 26.85 -7.23
CA THR A 239 3.27 28.33 -7.26
C THR A 239 4.53 28.65 -8.04
#